data_0db9cd0c8405b4079939d86a427a3142
#
_entry.id   0db9cd0c8405b4079939d86a427a3142
#
_cell.length_a   1.000
_cell.length_b   1.000
_cell.length_c   1.000
_cell.angle_alpha   90.00
_cell.angle_beta   90.00
_cell.angle_gamma   90.00
#
_symmetry.space_group_name_H-M   'P 1'
#
loop_
_entity.id
_entity.type
_entity.pdbx_description
1 polymer ?
#
loop_
_entity_poly.entity_id
_entity_poly.type
_entity_poly.pdbx_seq_one_letter_code
_entity_poly.pdbx_strand_id
1 'polypeptide(L)'
;GRTARKGVIFELLAAVVCAGAEDKGGSFGDKIFMRLTEGAVVSVCKRLTLMPVYLPYSAARLKKMPERLVAYILGKTVSEYSEGGAEIVFSSQLRDIVRENARLSRTFGGYISSDKGYMHTFMPDILRKIAPRCGIDPMRARVCISERKAGRISEYLMRELCFDVKRLTLCTEDLPAAEKMCA
;
A
#
# COMPACT_ATOMS: atom_id res chain seq x y z
N GLY A 1 29.64 -28.97 16.23
CA GLY A 1 29.42 -28.19 15.04
C GLY A 1 27.94 -27.86 14.90
N ARG A 2 27.52 -26.64 15.25
CA ARG A 2 26.15 -26.16 14.96
C ARG A 2 26.16 -25.61 13.53
N THR A 3 25.63 -26.37 12.59
CA THR A 3 25.30 -25.87 11.26
C THR A 3 24.20 -24.82 11.37
N ALA A 4 24.56 -23.56 11.23
CA ALA A 4 23.62 -22.49 11.06
C ALA A 4 22.79 -22.76 9.79
N ARG A 5 21.50 -23.04 9.96
CA ARG A 5 20.54 -23.06 8.86
C ARG A 5 20.56 -21.66 8.24
N LYS A 6 21.11 -21.52 7.04
CA LYS A 6 20.93 -20.33 6.20
C LYS A 6 19.41 -20.19 5.99
N GLY A 7 18.80 -19.25 6.72
CA GLY A 7 17.41 -18.90 6.47
C GLY A 7 17.31 -18.39 5.03
N VAL A 8 16.43 -19.01 4.26
CA VAL A 8 16.08 -18.50 2.93
C VAL A 8 15.44 -17.14 3.14
N ILE A 9 16.13 -16.09 2.73
CA ILE A 9 15.58 -14.73 2.76
C ILE A 9 14.66 -14.64 1.53
N PHE A 10 13.36 -14.71 1.75
CA PHE A 10 12.39 -14.42 0.70
C PHE A 10 12.35 -12.91 0.50
N GLU A 11 12.79 -12.45 -0.65
CA GLU A 11 12.52 -11.09 -1.12
C GLU A 11 11.12 -11.08 -1.72
N LEU A 12 10.25 -10.26 -1.17
CA LEU A 12 8.90 -10.05 -1.66
C LEU A 12 8.90 -8.87 -2.64
N LEU A 13 8.58 -9.14 -3.90
CA LEU A 13 8.27 -8.11 -4.88
C LEU A 13 6.76 -7.89 -4.90
N ALA A 14 6.30 -6.70 -4.54
CA ALA A 14 4.89 -6.34 -4.62
C ALA A 14 4.66 -5.34 -5.75
N ALA A 15 3.83 -5.71 -6.70
CA ALA A 15 3.35 -4.83 -7.76
C ALA A 15 2.14 -4.03 -7.25
N VAL A 16 2.31 -2.72 -7.10
CA VAL A 16 1.23 -1.81 -6.71
C VAL A 16 0.56 -1.25 -7.95
N VAL A 17 -0.60 -1.79 -8.31
CA VAL A 17 -1.36 -1.35 -9.48
C VAL A 17 -2.11 -0.06 -9.16
N CYS A 18 -1.84 0.98 -9.94
CA CYS A 18 -2.40 2.32 -9.80
C CYS A 18 -3.18 2.72 -11.04
N ALA A 19 -4.22 3.54 -10.86
CA ALA A 19 -4.82 4.26 -11.99
C ALA A 19 -3.81 5.28 -12.55
N GLY A 20 -3.85 5.52 -13.86
CA GLY A 20 -3.01 6.53 -14.50
C GLY A 20 -3.35 7.94 -14.02
N ALA A 21 -2.38 8.85 -14.08
CA ALA A 21 -2.59 10.26 -13.74
C ALA A 21 -3.44 10.97 -14.80
N GLU A 22 -3.23 10.61 -16.07
CA GLU A 22 -3.91 11.18 -17.23
C GLU A 22 -4.47 10.08 -18.15
N ASP A 23 -5.57 10.39 -18.82
CA ASP A 23 -6.06 9.53 -19.88
C ASP A 23 -5.16 9.71 -21.10
N LYS A 24 -4.34 8.71 -21.41
CA LYS A 24 -3.64 8.69 -22.70
C LYS A 24 -4.68 8.48 -23.77
N GLY A 25 -5.11 9.61 -24.37
CA GLY A 25 -6.19 9.69 -25.31
C GLY A 25 -5.93 8.80 -26.52
N GLY A 26 -6.76 7.78 -26.66
CA GLY A 26 -6.96 7.04 -27.89
C GLY A 26 -8.45 6.93 -28.12
N SER A 27 -8.88 7.12 -29.36
CA SER A 27 -10.23 6.83 -29.78
C SER A 27 -10.61 5.38 -29.43
N PHE A 28 -11.87 5.13 -29.12
CA PHE A 28 -12.40 3.80 -28.76
C PHE A 28 -12.18 2.72 -29.85
N GLY A 29 -11.61 3.10 -31.00
CA GLY A 29 -11.29 2.21 -32.12
C GLY A 29 -9.81 1.78 -32.18
N ASP A 30 -8.92 2.47 -31.49
CA ASP A 30 -7.53 2.04 -31.38
C ASP A 30 -7.49 0.84 -30.44
N LYS A 31 -7.19 -0.32 -31.01
CA LYS A 31 -6.98 -1.60 -30.34
C LYS A 31 -6.45 -1.38 -28.95
N ILE A 32 -7.10 -1.96 -27.97
CA ILE A 32 -6.75 -1.92 -26.53
C ILE A 32 -5.31 -2.45 -26.34
N PHE A 33 -4.34 -1.70 -26.82
CA PHE A 33 -2.94 -1.89 -26.46
C PHE A 33 -2.78 -1.30 -25.06
N MET A 34 -3.06 -2.15 -24.07
CA MET A 34 -2.73 -1.83 -22.69
C MET A 34 -1.21 -1.78 -22.56
N ARG A 35 -0.66 -0.62 -22.77
CA ARG A 35 0.74 -0.37 -22.39
C ARG A 35 0.75 0.07 -20.94
N LEU A 36 0.97 -0.89 -20.04
CA LEU A 36 1.24 -0.60 -18.65
C LEU A 36 2.54 0.21 -18.55
N THR A 37 2.59 1.14 -17.63
CA THR A 37 3.79 1.94 -17.36
C THR A 37 4.32 1.55 -15.99
N GLU A 38 5.50 0.98 -15.93
CA GLU A 38 6.18 0.70 -14.67
C GLU A 38 6.81 1.97 -14.13
N GLY A 39 6.62 2.23 -12.86
CA GLY A 39 7.31 3.32 -12.15
C GLY A 39 8.64 2.87 -11.57
N ALA A 40 9.32 3.81 -10.93
CA ALA A 40 10.57 3.51 -10.25
C ALA A 40 10.35 2.49 -9.13
N VAL A 41 11.15 1.43 -9.13
CA VAL A 41 11.15 0.40 -8.11
C VAL A 41 11.64 0.98 -6.78
N VAL A 42 10.88 0.81 -5.71
CA VAL A 42 11.19 1.34 -4.38
C VAL A 42 11.43 0.19 -3.41
N SER A 43 12.66 0.05 -2.94
CA SER A 43 12.97 -0.87 -1.83
C SER A 43 12.51 -0.25 -0.51
N VAL A 44 11.49 -0.83 0.09
CA VAL A 44 10.95 -0.38 1.39
C VAL A 44 11.82 -0.90 2.54
N CYS A 45 12.17 -2.17 2.48
CA CYS A 45 13.08 -2.80 3.43
C CYS A 45 13.87 -3.93 2.75
N LYS A 46 14.77 -4.60 3.47
CA LYS A 46 15.59 -5.69 2.92
C LYS A 46 14.80 -6.86 2.31
N ARG A 47 13.51 -6.95 2.60
CA ARG A 47 12.64 -8.06 2.20
C ARG A 47 11.43 -7.64 1.37
N LEU A 48 11.23 -6.34 1.17
CA LEU A 48 10.06 -5.82 0.46
C LEU A 48 10.47 -4.75 -0.53
N THR A 49 10.18 -5.03 -1.77
CA THR A 49 10.36 -4.11 -2.90
C THR A 49 8.99 -3.82 -3.50
N LEU A 50 8.68 -2.56 -3.70
CA LEU A 50 7.44 -2.12 -4.34
C LEU A 50 7.74 -1.66 -5.76
N MET A 51 6.92 -2.11 -6.70
CA MET A 51 6.95 -1.69 -8.09
C MET A 51 5.59 -1.07 -8.45
N PRO A 52 5.51 0.26 -8.61
CA PRO A 52 4.27 0.89 -9.07
C PRO A 52 4.02 0.52 -10.53
N VAL A 53 2.79 0.11 -10.83
CA VAL A 53 2.31 -0.23 -12.17
C VAL A 53 1.12 0.66 -12.49
N TYR A 54 1.25 1.51 -13.49
CA TYR A 54 0.22 2.47 -13.86
C TYR A 54 -0.60 1.96 -15.04
N LEU A 55 -1.90 1.91 -14.85
CA LEU A 55 -2.86 1.67 -15.92
C LEU A 55 -2.88 2.88 -16.88
N PRO A 56 -3.18 2.68 -18.17
CA PRO A 56 -3.27 3.78 -19.15
C PRO A 56 -4.53 4.63 -19.00
N TYR A 57 -5.31 4.42 -17.95
CA TYR A 57 -6.58 5.10 -17.70
C TYR A 57 -6.61 5.73 -16.32
N SER A 58 -7.17 6.94 -16.25
CA SER A 58 -7.42 7.60 -14.95
C SER A 58 -8.53 6.89 -14.17
N ALA A 59 -8.55 7.07 -12.85
CA ALA A 59 -9.60 6.54 -12.00
C ALA A 59 -11.00 7.03 -12.42
N ALA A 60 -11.10 8.30 -12.83
CA ALA A 60 -12.35 8.90 -13.29
C ALA A 60 -12.88 8.22 -14.57
N ARG A 61 -11.97 7.85 -15.48
CA ARG A 61 -12.33 7.13 -16.70
C ARG A 61 -12.71 5.69 -16.42
N LEU A 62 -11.96 5.00 -15.57
CA LEU A 62 -12.27 3.62 -15.16
C LEU A 62 -13.66 3.52 -14.52
N LYS A 63 -14.07 4.49 -13.69
CA LYS A 63 -15.43 4.54 -13.12
C LYS A 63 -16.55 4.68 -14.16
N LYS A 64 -16.25 5.29 -15.30
CA LYS A 64 -17.23 5.48 -16.41
C LYS A 64 -17.23 4.34 -17.43
N MET A 65 -16.25 3.43 -17.36
CA MET A 65 -16.16 2.31 -18.28
C MET A 65 -17.15 1.20 -17.94
N PRO A 66 -17.61 0.42 -18.96
CA PRO A 66 -18.37 -0.80 -18.71
C PRO A 66 -17.58 -1.74 -17.79
N GLU A 67 -18.27 -2.31 -16.82
CA GLU A 67 -17.69 -3.23 -15.83
C GLU A 67 -16.86 -4.36 -16.45
N ARG A 68 -17.37 -4.95 -17.55
CA ARG A 68 -16.69 -6.03 -18.27
C ARG A 68 -15.31 -5.60 -18.79
N LEU A 69 -15.19 -4.35 -19.23
CA LEU A 69 -13.94 -3.80 -19.73
C LEU A 69 -12.96 -3.55 -18.59
N VAL A 70 -13.44 -3.00 -17.47
CA VAL A 70 -12.61 -2.83 -16.26
C VAL A 70 -12.13 -4.18 -15.75
N ALA A 71 -13.00 -5.19 -15.70
CA ALA A 71 -12.64 -6.55 -15.31
C ALA A 71 -11.56 -7.16 -16.22
N TYR A 72 -11.67 -6.94 -17.52
CA TYR A 72 -10.67 -7.40 -18.49
C TYR A 72 -9.32 -6.72 -18.28
N ILE A 73 -9.31 -5.39 -18.10
CA ILE A 73 -8.09 -4.60 -17.85
C ILE A 73 -7.39 -5.07 -16.59
N LEU A 74 -8.12 -5.15 -15.47
CA LEU A 74 -7.56 -5.60 -14.21
C LEU A 74 -7.08 -7.06 -14.26
N GLY A 75 -7.88 -7.94 -14.89
CA GLY A 75 -7.53 -9.35 -15.03
C GLY A 75 -6.24 -9.56 -15.83
N LYS A 76 -6.09 -8.84 -16.96
CA LYS A 76 -4.87 -8.90 -17.77
C LYS A 76 -3.65 -8.40 -16.97
N THR A 77 -3.79 -7.29 -16.25
CA THR A 77 -2.72 -6.74 -15.40
C THR A 77 -2.32 -7.74 -14.31
N VAL A 78 -3.31 -8.32 -13.62
CA VAL A 78 -3.06 -9.32 -12.57
C VAL A 78 -2.32 -10.53 -13.15
N SER A 79 -2.76 -11.07 -14.29
CA SER A 79 -2.12 -12.24 -14.93
C SER A 79 -0.65 -11.94 -15.26
N GLU A 80 -0.39 -10.81 -15.91
CA GLU A 80 0.95 -10.41 -16.36
C GLU A 80 1.97 -10.35 -15.21
N TYR A 81 1.58 -9.75 -14.08
CA TYR A 81 2.49 -9.59 -12.94
C TYR A 81 2.52 -10.80 -11.98
N SER A 82 1.40 -11.55 -11.87
CA SER A 82 1.38 -12.79 -11.09
C SER A 82 2.26 -13.87 -11.70
N GLU A 83 2.30 -13.99 -13.02
CA GLU A 83 3.19 -14.91 -13.73
C GLU A 83 4.67 -14.57 -13.49
N GLY A 84 4.98 -13.30 -13.27
CA GLY A 84 6.30 -12.81 -12.84
C GLY A 84 6.62 -13.06 -11.36
N GLY A 85 5.73 -13.70 -10.59
CA GLY A 85 5.93 -14.01 -9.17
C GLY A 85 5.77 -12.80 -8.23
N ALA A 86 5.19 -11.68 -8.71
CA ALA A 86 4.94 -10.53 -7.88
C ALA A 86 3.63 -10.69 -7.08
N GLU A 87 3.65 -10.30 -5.82
CA GLU A 87 2.44 -10.09 -5.03
C GLU A 87 1.72 -8.84 -5.54
N ILE A 88 0.41 -8.91 -5.79
CA ILE A 88 -0.33 -7.80 -6.39
C ILE A 88 -1.19 -7.10 -5.37
N VAL A 89 -1.09 -5.77 -5.35
CA VAL A 89 -1.89 -4.92 -4.47
C VAL A 89 -2.48 -3.76 -5.28
N PHE A 90 -3.77 -3.52 -5.15
CA PHE A 90 -4.42 -2.38 -5.77
C PHE A 90 -4.27 -1.11 -4.93
N SER A 91 -3.96 0.02 -5.58
CA SER A 91 -3.94 1.34 -4.95
C SER A 91 -5.32 1.72 -4.40
N SER A 92 -5.37 2.70 -3.51
CA SER A 92 -6.62 3.19 -2.92
C SER A 92 -7.69 3.56 -3.96
N GLN A 93 -7.28 4.20 -5.05
CA GLN A 93 -8.20 4.60 -6.13
C GLN A 93 -8.85 3.40 -6.83
N LEU A 94 -8.06 2.35 -7.13
CA LEU A 94 -8.58 1.11 -7.74
C LEU A 94 -9.40 0.30 -6.75
N ARG A 95 -9.00 0.27 -5.49
CA ARG A 95 -9.76 -0.35 -4.40
C ARG A 95 -11.19 0.17 -4.35
N ASP A 96 -11.36 1.48 -4.39
CA ASP A 96 -12.68 2.10 -4.31
C ASP A 96 -13.54 1.69 -5.54
N ILE A 97 -12.96 1.70 -6.74
CA ILE A 97 -13.63 1.24 -7.98
C ILE A 97 -14.07 -0.23 -7.86
N VAL A 98 -13.21 -1.08 -7.33
CA VAL A 98 -13.50 -2.52 -7.17
C VAL A 98 -14.56 -2.74 -6.10
N ARG A 99 -14.51 -2.02 -4.98
CA ARG A 99 -15.48 -2.15 -3.87
C ARG A 99 -16.88 -1.65 -4.24
N GLU A 100 -16.98 -0.59 -5.02
CA GLU A 100 -18.25 -0.03 -5.49
C GLU A 100 -19.00 -0.97 -6.44
N ASN A 101 -18.33 -2.00 -6.98
CA ASN A 101 -18.89 -2.92 -7.95
C ASN A 101 -18.85 -4.37 -7.43
N ALA A 102 -20.02 -4.97 -7.22
CA ALA A 102 -20.16 -6.29 -6.63
C ALA A 102 -19.44 -7.41 -7.40
N ARG A 103 -19.41 -7.34 -8.73
CA ARG A 103 -18.73 -8.33 -9.55
C ARG A 103 -17.22 -8.16 -9.50
N LEU A 104 -16.71 -6.93 -9.61
CA LEU A 104 -15.29 -6.66 -9.49
C LEU A 104 -14.80 -7.04 -8.09
N SER A 105 -15.57 -6.71 -7.04
CA SER A 105 -15.25 -7.08 -5.66
C SER A 105 -15.16 -8.59 -5.47
N ARG A 106 -16.04 -9.36 -6.09
CA ARG A 106 -15.99 -10.82 -6.02
C ARG A 106 -14.76 -11.40 -6.73
N THR A 107 -14.37 -10.82 -7.87
CA THR A 107 -13.25 -11.32 -8.68
C THR A 107 -11.90 -10.85 -8.15
N PHE A 108 -11.81 -9.58 -7.73
CA PHE A 108 -10.55 -8.91 -7.39
C PHE A 108 -10.42 -8.52 -5.92
N GLY A 109 -11.37 -8.89 -5.08
CA GLY A 109 -11.36 -8.53 -3.66
C GLY A 109 -10.13 -9.01 -2.90
N GLY A 110 -9.52 -10.12 -3.33
CA GLY A 110 -8.27 -10.64 -2.75
C GLY A 110 -7.04 -9.75 -2.98
N TYR A 111 -7.07 -8.91 -4.01
CA TYR A 111 -5.99 -7.95 -4.32
C TYR A 111 -6.18 -6.60 -3.64
N ILE A 112 -7.29 -6.45 -2.96
CA ILE A 112 -7.56 -5.27 -2.14
C ILE A 112 -6.99 -5.54 -0.76
N SER A 113 -5.89 -4.87 -0.44
CA SER A 113 -5.42 -4.89 0.94
C SER A 113 -6.55 -4.42 1.86
N SER A 114 -6.81 -5.15 2.92
CA SER A 114 -7.67 -4.69 4.01
C SER A 114 -7.05 -3.52 4.78
N ASP A 115 -5.95 -3.06 4.33
CA ASP A 115 -5.20 -1.83 4.33
C ASP A 115 -4.78 -1.21 5.59
N LYS A 116 -5.64 -1.12 6.54
CA LYS A 116 -5.31 -0.41 7.77
C LYS A 116 -4.19 -1.09 8.55
N GLY A 117 -4.13 -2.42 8.50
CA GLY A 117 -3.11 -3.20 9.21
C GLY A 117 -1.71 -3.11 8.58
N TYR A 118 -1.58 -3.31 7.27
CA TYR A 118 -0.27 -3.38 6.61
C TYR A 118 0.47 -2.04 6.59
N MET A 119 -0.20 -0.96 6.19
CA MET A 119 0.44 0.37 6.18
C MET A 119 0.93 0.76 7.56
N HIS A 120 0.16 0.47 8.60
CA HIS A 120 0.55 0.79 9.97
C HIS A 120 1.72 -0.06 10.46
N THR A 121 1.79 -1.33 10.04
CA THR A 121 2.92 -2.20 10.40
C THR A 121 4.25 -1.69 9.84
N PHE A 122 4.25 -1.10 8.65
CA PHE A 122 5.46 -0.55 8.03
C PHE A 122 5.70 0.93 8.35
N MET A 123 4.76 1.61 8.99
CA MET A 123 4.88 3.04 9.28
C MET A 123 6.15 3.40 10.09
N PRO A 124 6.55 2.64 11.12
CA PRO A 124 7.80 2.91 11.83
C PRO A 124 9.03 2.88 10.90
N ASP A 125 9.12 1.87 10.03
CA ASP A 125 10.24 1.75 9.10
C ASP A 125 10.22 2.84 8.02
N ILE A 126 9.03 3.24 7.56
CA ILE A 126 8.85 4.35 6.64
C ILE A 126 9.34 5.65 7.29
N LEU A 127 8.96 5.92 8.53
CA LEU A 127 9.39 7.12 9.26
C LEU A 127 10.91 7.12 9.47
N ARG A 128 11.48 5.99 9.92
CA ARG A 128 12.94 5.83 10.10
C ARG A 128 13.73 6.12 8.81
N LYS A 129 13.18 5.78 7.64
CA LYS A 129 13.83 5.98 6.34
C LYS A 129 13.55 7.34 5.70
N ILE A 130 12.34 7.86 5.85
CA ILE A 130 11.93 9.11 5.20
C ILE A 130 12.39 10.32 6.00
N ALA A 131 12.28 10.30 7.33
CA ALA A 131 12.63 11.45 8.15
C ALA A 131 14.07 11.97 7.89
N PRO A 132 15.12 11.13 7.86
CA PRO A 132 16.46 11.61 7.54
C PRO A 132 16.58 12.18 6.12
N ARG A 133 15.86 11.63 5.15
CA ARG A 133 15.86 12.13 3.75
C ARG A 133 15.20 13.50 3.63
N CYS A 134 14.29 13.83 4.55
CA CYS A 134 13.67 15.14 4.68
C CYS A 134 14.45 16.09 5.59
N GLY A 135 15.66 15.72 6.02
CA GLY A 135 16.46 16.52 6.94
C GLY A 135 15.92 16.52 8.39
N ILE A 136 15.05 15.58 8.72
CA ILE A 136 14.46 15.46 10.06
C ILE A 136 15.22 14.38 10.83
N ASP A 137 15.82 14.78 11.95
CA ASP A 137 16.38 13.83 12.91
C ASP A 137 15.23 13.16 13.69
N PRO A 138 15.00 11.85 13.57
CA PRO A 138 13.92 11.15 14.28
C PRO A 138 13.98 11.38 15.79
N MET A 139 15.18 11.35 16.38
CA MET A 139 15.38 11.56 17.82
C MET A 139 14.99 12.95 18.30
N ARG A 140 14.81 13.90 17.42
CA ARG A 140 14.30 15.26 17.70
C ARG A 140 12.86 15.46 17.25
N ALA A 141 12.31 14.49 16.53
CA ALA A 141 10.97 14.59 15.97
C ALA A 141 9.89 14.48 17.04
N ARG A 142 8.78 15.16 16.78
CA ARG A 142 7.53 15.01 17.53
C ARG A 142 6.54 14.34 16.61
N VAL A 143 6.08 13.15 16.97
CA VAL A 143 5.13 12.36 16.18
C VAL A 143 3.78 12.36 16.86
N CYS A 144 2.73 12.56 16.08
CA CYS A 144 1.35 12.46 16.54
C CYS A 144 0.67 11.30 15.79
N ILE A 145 0.11 10.37 16.55
CA ILE A 145 -0.76 9.31 16.05
C ILE A 145 -2.20 9.79 16.29
N SER A 146 -2.98 9.91 15.23
CA SER A 146 -4.39 10.30 15.32
C SER A 146 -5.29 9.14 14.90
N GLU A 147 -6.08 8.65 15.85
CA GLU A 147 -7.01 7.56 15.62
C GLU A 147 -8.29 7.77 16.46
N ARG A 148 -9.46 7.60 15.84
CA ARG A 148 -10.74 7.82 16.52
C ARG A 148 -10.94 6.89 17.70
N LYS A 149 -10.61 5.59 17.53
CA LYS A 149 -10.63 4.60 18.61
C LYS A 149 -9.24 4.02 18.78
N ALA A 150 -8.66 4.21 19.92
CA ALA A 150 -7.38 3.60 20.27
C ALA A 150 -7.50 2.07 20.25
N GLY A 151 -6.59 1.39 19.57
CA GLY A 151 -6.64 -0.05 19.36
C GLY A 151 -5.27 -0.67 19.15
N ARG A 152 -5.24 -1.93 18.69
CA ARG A 152 -3.99 -2.68 18.50
C ARG A 152 -2.98 -1.98 17.59
N ILE A 153 -3.46 -1.18 16.64
CA ILE A 153 -2.60 -0.44 15.71
C ILE A 153 -1.92 0.70 16.43
N SER A 154 -2.66 1.52 17.17
CA SER A 154 -2.11 2.60 17.99
C SER A 154 -1.11 2.05 19.01
N GLU A 155 -1.46 0.96 19.70
CA GLU A 155 -0.59 0.28 20.67
C GLU A 155 0.72 -0.18 20.01
N TYR A 156 0.63 -0.81 18.83
CA TYR A 156 1.79 -1.24 18.08
C TYR A 156 2.68 -0.05 17.69
N LEU A 157 2.09 1.01 17.12
CA LEU A 157 2.84 2.21 16.71
C LEU A 157 3.47 2.92 17.90
N MET A 158 2.75 3.02 19.02
CA MET A 158 3.28 3.60 20.27
C MET A 158 4.50 2.82 20.74
N ARG A 159 4.44 1.49 20.78
CA ARG A 159 5.54 0.62 21.20
C ARG A 159 6.75 0.72 20.28
N GLU A 160 6.50 0.73 18.95
CA GLU A 160 7.60 0.76 17.98
C GLU A 160 8.29 2.11 17.86
N LEU A 161 7.59 3.21 18.13
CA LEU A 161 8.11 4.56 17.92
C LEU A 161 8.58 5.24 19.21
N CYS A 162 8.22 4.76 20.39
CA CYS A 162 8.50 5.44 21.65
C CYS A 162 10.00 5.64 21.92
N PHE A 163 10.86 4.78 21.37
CA PHE A 163 12.32 4.89 21.53
C PHE A 163 13.00 5.63 20.37
N ASP A 164 12.27 5.87 19.27
CA ASP A 164 12.83 6.45 18.05
C ASP A 164 12.61 7.96 17.94
N VAL A 165 11.71 8.52 18.75
CA VAL A 165 11.28 9.91 18.61
C VAL A 165 11.36 10.67 19.93
N LYS A 166 11.56 11.99 19.85
CA LYS A 166 11.64 12.85 21.04
C LYS A 166 10.32 12.87 21.81
N ARG A 167 9.21 12.88 21.10
CA ARG A 167 7.88 12.93 21.70
C ARG A 167 6.88 12.18 20.83
N LEU A 168 6.11 11.33 21.46
CA LEU A 168 5.02 10.62 20.84
C LEU A 168 3.71 11.07 21.50
N THR A 169 2.72 11.41 20.69
CA THR A 169 1.41 11.87 21.16
C THR A 169 0.32 11.03 20.49
N LEU A 170 -0.59 10.50 21.28
CA LEU A 170 -1.79 9.81 20.79
C LEU A 170 -2.98 10.74 20.92
N CYS A 171 -3.63 11.06 19.80
CA CYS A 171 -4.89 11.81 19.73
C CYS A 171 -6.02 10.83 19.45
N THR A 172 -6.94 10.66 20.40
CA THR A 172 -8.06 9.74 20.27
C THR A 172 -9.27 10.23 21.06
N GLU A 173 -10.47 9.80 20.65
CA GLU A 173 -11.70 10.00 21.41
C GLU A 173 -11.85 8.96 22.54
N ASP A 174 -11.06 7.88 22.52
CA ASP A 174 -11.12 6.78 23.50
C ASP A 174 -10.04 6.95 24.58
N LEU A 175 -10.28 7.87 25.50
CA LEU A 175 -9.38 8.19 26.61
C LEU A 175 -9.06 6.98 27.49
N PRO A 176 -10.03 6.13 27.90
CA PRO A 176 -9.74 4.98 28.76
C PRO A 176 -8.79 3.97 28.12
N ALA A 177 -8.90 3.75 26.80
CA ALA A 177 -7.99 2.88 26.09
C ALA A 177 -6.60 3.52 25.95
N ALA A 178 -6.53 4.84 25.71
CA ALA A 178 -5.27 5.57 25.62
C ALA A 178 -4.48 5.55 26.95
N GLU A 179 -5.15 5.75 28.07
CA GLU A 179 -4.52 5.69 29.39
C GLU A 179 -3.89 4.34 29.69
N LYS A 180 -4.59 3.23 29.31
CA LYS A 180 -4.04 1.87 29.45
C LYS A 180 -2.81 1.61 28.57
N MET A 181 -2.66 2.33 27.44
CA MET A 181 -1.51 2.18 26.57
C MET A 181 -0.30 2.99 27.05
N CYS A 182 -0.52 4.03 27.85
CA CYS A 182 0.53 4.90 28.37
C CYS A 182 1.03 4.48 29.77
N ALA A 183 0.32 3.56 30.43
CA ALA A 183 0.71 3.02 31.74
C ALA A 183 1.69 1.86 31.59
#